data_69455f66901f39dacf73ec5f9c805581
#
_entry.id   69455f66901f39dacf73ec5f9c805581
#
_cell.length_a   1.000
_cell.length_b   1.000
_cell.length_c   1.000
_cell.angle_alpha   90.00
_cell.angle_beta   90.00
_cell.angle_gamma   90.00
#
_symmetry.space_group_name_H-M   'P 1'
#
loop_
_entity.id
_entity.type
_entity.pdbx_description
1 polymer ?
#
loop_
_entity_poly.entity_id
_entity_poly.type
_entity_poly.pdbx_seq_one_letter_code
_entity_poly.pdbx_strand_id
1 'polypeptide(L)'
;MAQLDWLKARLAEHPDPVNVILHHHANPLHTMVDQIRLENPEDFAKILKTHGDIRQVIAGHVHYTSTAIWHGIPFNTLAGSQYNVTVPLTSSERKTDRLWGPAQLAVVLCEDIQTLAHFENYLDGNAVLL
;
A
#
# COMPACT_ATOMS: atom_id res chain seq x y z
N MET A 1 -20.00 -2.09 -2.19
CA MET A 1 -20.54 -0.83 -2.73
C MET A 1 -20.54 0.28 -1.69
N ALA A 2 -21.09 0.11 -0.48
CA ALA A 2 -21.17 1.18 0.50
C ALA A 2 -19.83 1.88 0.84
N GLN A 3 -18.70 1.16 0.90
CA GLN A 3 -17.40 1.76 1.16
C GLN A 3 -16.87 2.60 0.00
N LEU A 4 -17.11 2.17 -1.23
CA LEU A 4 -16.73 2.95 -2.43
C LEU A 4 -17.57 4.23 -2.56
N ASP A 5 -18.86 4.14 -2.25
CA ASP A 5 -19.75 5.32 -2.24
C ASP A 5 -19.33 6.32 -1.15
N TRP A 6 -18.98 5.82 0.02
CA TRP A 6 -18.42 6.64 1.09
C TRP A 6 -17.11 7.32 0.67
N LEU A 7 -16.17 6.56 0.09
CA LEU A 7 -14.89 7.11 -0.38
C LEU A 7 -15.11 8.21 -1.42
N LYS A 8 -15.99 7.96 -2.40
CA LYS A 8 -16.34 8.94 -3.43
C LYS A 8 -16.90 10.24 -2.83
N ALA A 9 -17.77 10.11 -1.83
CA ALA A 9 -18.33 11.28 -1.14
C ALA A 9 -17.25 12.05 -0.37
N ARG A 10 -16.37 11.36 0.36
CA ARG A 10 -15.28 12.01 1.11
C ARG A 10 -14.29 12.74 0.19
N LEU A 11 -13.91 12.13 -0.91
CA LEU A 11 -13.03 12.77 -1.89
C LEU A 11 -13.67 14.01 -2.52
N ALA A 12 -14.96 14.00 -2.76
CA ALA A 12 -15.68 15.17 -3.29
C ALA A 12 -15.77 16.34 -2.30
N GLU A 13 -15.74 16.07 -1.00
CA GLU A 13 -15.80 17.08 0.06
C GLU A 13 -14.44 17.73 0.36
N HIS A 14 -13.34 17.06 0.00
CA HIS A 14 -11.98 17.46 0.33
C HIS A 14 -11.14 17.62 -0.94
N PRO A 15 -11.05 18.83 -1.51
CA PRO A 15 -10.28 19.09 -2.73
C PRO A 15 -8.75 19.11 -2.50
N ASP A 16 -8.31 19.13 -1.24
CA ASP A 16 -6.91 19.17 -0.86
C ASP A 16 -6.19 17.86 -1.21
N PRO A 17 -4.84 17.85 -1.28
CA PRO A 17 -4.07 16.62 -1.52
C PRO A 17 -4.40 15.49 -0.56
N VAL A 18 -4.63 14.28 -1.07
CA VAL A 18 -5.08 13.12 -0.30
C VAL A 18 -4.07 11.97 -0.36
N ASN A 19 -3.74 11.42 0.80
CA ASN A 19 -3.15 10.09 0.94
C ASN A 19 -4.24 9.10 1.33
N VAL A 20 -4.37 8.01 0.58
CA VAL A 20 -5.38 6.97 0.84
C VAL A 20 -4.74 5.79 1.54
N ILE A 21 -5.32 5.40 2.68
CA ILE A 21 -4.84 4.25 3.45
C ILE A 21 -5.94 3.21 3.51
N LEU A 22 -5.61 1.96 3.18
CA LEU A 22 -6.55 0.84 3.21
C LEU A 22 -5.84 -0.45 3.67
N HIS A 23 -6.63 -1.46 4.05
CA HIS A 23 -6.03 -2.74 4.48
C HIS A 23 -5.63 -3.61 3.30
N HIS A 24 -6.55 -3.91 2.37
CA HIS A 24 -6.27 -4.75 1.21
C HIS A 24 -5.68 -3.94 0.06
N HIS A 25 -4.60 -4.43 -0.54
CA HIS A 25 -4.05 -3.80 -1.75
C HIS A 25 -5.03 -3.85 -2.93
N ALA A 26 -4.93 -2.89 -3.83
CA ALA A 26 -5.80 -2.82 -5.00
C ALA A 26 -5.06 -3.18 -6.30
N ASN A 27 -3.84 -2.68 -6.48
CA ASN A 27 -3.05 -2.92 -7.68
C ASN A 27 -2.55 -4.38 -7.75
N PRO A 28 -2.38 -4.96 -8.96
CA PRO A 28 -1.74 -6.26 -9.12
C PRO A 28 -0.31 -6.24 -8.58
N LEU A 29 0.05 -7.26 -7.80
CA LEU A 29 1.40 -7.49 -7.31
C LEU A 29 2.10 -8.65 -8.05
N HIS A 30 1.38 -9.32 -8.96
CA HIS A 30 1.82 -10.44 -9.76
C HIS A 30 2.33 -11.62 -8.91
N THR A 31 1.73 -11.80 -7.74
CA THR A 31 2.02 -12.90 -6.82
C THR A 31 0.72 -13.57 -6.38
N MET A 32 0.84 -14.65 -5.61
CA MET A 32 -0.34 -15.35 -5.11
C MET A 32 -1.26 -14.49 -4.23
N VAL A 33 -0.74 -13.43 -3.64
CA VAL A 33 -1.55 -12.52 -2.79
C VAL A 33 -2.57 -11.70 -3.59
N ASP A 34 -2.50 -11.70 -4.92
CA ASP A 34 -3.53 -11.06 -5.74
C ASP A 34 -4.91 -11.71 -5.57
N GLN A 35 -4.98 -12.93 -5.03
CA GLN A 35 -6.23 -13.60 -4.70
C GLN A 35 -6.94 -12.98 -3.49
N ILE A 36 -6.22 -12.23 -2.66
CA ILE A 36 -6.73 -11.59 -1.45
C ILE A 36 -6.71 -10.05 -1.56
N ARG A 37 -6.63 -9.53 -2.76
CA ARG A 37 -6.72 -8.08 -3.01
C ARG A 37 -8.14 -7.56 -2.86
N LEU A 38 -8.30 -6.27 -2.97
CA LEU A 38 -9.61 -5.60 -3.02
C LEU A 38 -10.49 -6.23 -4.11
N GLU A 39 -11.76 -6.50 -3.81
CA GLU A 39 -12.70 -7.18 -4.75
C GLU A 39 -13.00 -6.34 -6.01
N ASN A 40 -13.05 -5.01 -5.87
CA ASN A 40 -13.41 -4.08 -6.94
C ASN A 40 -12.27 -3.08 -7.22
N PRO A 41 -11.07 -3.54 -7.61
CA PRO A 41 -9.90 -2.68 -7.69
C PRO A 41 -10.02 -1.61 -8.79
N GLU A 42 -10.63 -1.95 -9.93
CA GLU A 42 -10.82 -1.01 -11.03
C GLU A 42 -11.84 0.09 -10.69
N ASP A 43 -12.90 -0.22 -9.96
CA ASP A 43 -13.86 0.79 -9.53
C ASP A 43 -13.27 1.70 -8.45
N PHE A 44 -12.44 1.15 -7.56
CA PHE A 44 -11.64 1.93 -6.64
C PHE A 44 -10.72 2.92 -7.38
N ALA A 45 -9.96 2.44 -8.37
CA ALA A 45 -9.08 3.29 -9.18
C ALA A 45 -9.86 4.39 -9.93
N LYS A 46 -11.04 4.07 -10.49
CA LYS A 46 -11.90 5.07 -11.12
C LYS A 46 -12.33 6.16 -10.15
N ILE A 47 -12.70 5.79 -8.93
CA ILE A 47 -13.07 6.75 -7.89
C ILE A 47 -11.89 7.65 -7.52
N LEU A 48 -10.70 7.10 -7.32
CA LEU A 48 -9.50 7.90 -7.05
C LEU A 48 -9.25 8.93 -8.16
N LYS A 49 -9.44 8.53 -9.43
CA LYS A 49 -9.26 9.43 -10.58
C LYS A 49 -10.27 10.58 -10.65
N THR A 50 -11.36 10.55 -9.90
CA THR A 50 -12.28 11.68 -9.81
C THR A 50 -11.73 12.83 -8.97
N HIS A 51 -10.67 12.56 -8.17
CA HIS A 51 -10.01 13.56 -7.35
C HIS A 51 -8.78 14.14 -8.08
N GLY A 52 -8.56 15.43 -7.95
CA GLY A 52 -7.49 16.14 -8.68
C GLY A 52 -6.08 15.83 -8.16
N ASP A 53 -5.91 15.42 -6.89
CA ASP A 53 -4.61 15.24 -6.26
C ASP A 53 -4.60 14.07 -5.27
N ILE A 54 -4.56 12.84 -5.78
CA ILE A 54 -4.25 11.65 -4.98
C ILE A 54 -2.73 11.47 -4.97
N ARG A 55 -2.11 11.70 -3.83
CA ARG A 55 -0.64 11.64 -3.68
C ARG A 55 -0.11 10.23 -3.71
N GLN A 56 -0.72 9.33 -2.98
CA GLN A 56 -0.39 7.91 -2.92
C GLN A 56 -1.49 7.09 -2.26
N VAL A 57 -1.42 5.79 -2.47
CA VAL A 57 -2.19 4.78 -1.76
C VAL A 57 -1.22 3.91 -0.98
N ILE A 58 -1.50 3.68 0.30
CA ILE A 58 -0.73 2.79 1.16
C ILE A 58 -1.64 1.67 1.65
N ALA A 59 -1.22 0.42 1.44
CA ALA A 59 -1.97 -0.76 1.84
C ALA A 59 -1.13 -1.69 2.72
N GLY A 60 -1.79 -2.41 3.62
CA GLY A 60 -1.22 -3.47 4.44
C GLY A 60 -1.50 -4.86 3.88
N HIS A 61 -1.82 -5.80 4.76
CA HIS A 61 -2.30 -7.16 4.51
C HIS A 61 -1.29 -8.15 3.91
N VAL A 62 -0.47 -7.73 2.98
CA VAL A 62 0.45 -8.61 2.23
C VAL A 62 1.74 -8.94 2.98
N HIS A 63 2.05 -8.23 4.06
CA HIS A 63 3.21 -8.44 4.91
C HIS A 63 4.58 -8.36 4.20
N TYR A 64 4.67 -7.58 3.14
CA TYR A 64 5.93 -7.17 2.51
C TYR A 64 5.79 -5.80 1.87
N THR A 65 6.93 -5.14 1.66
CA THR A 65 6.98 -3.81 1.04
C THR A 65 7.06 -3.95 -0.48
N SER A 66 6.21 -3.20 -1.16
CA SER A 66 6.27 -3.03 -2.61
C SER A 66 5.89 -1.60 -2.98
N THR A 67 6.30 -1.17 -4.16
CA THR A 67 5.88 0.09 -4.74
C THR A 67 5.51 -0.13 -6.20
N ALA A 68 4.46 0.54 -6.65
CA ALA A 68 4.00 0.51 -8.03
C ALA A 68 3.44 1.86 -8.43
N ILE A 69 3.41 2.14 -9.73
CA ILE A 69 2.55 3.18 -10.30
C ILE A 69 1.45 2.46 -11.06
N TRP A 70 0.22 2.60 -10.58
CA TRP A 70 -0.95 1.98 -11.18
C TRP A 70 -2.01 3.03 -11.49
N HIS A 71 -2.51 3.07 -12.72
CA HIS A 71 -3.37 4.15 -13.21
C HIS A 71 -2.81 5.57 -13.01
N GLY A 72 -1.48 5.72 -12.96
CA GLY A 72 -0.80 6.99 -12.74
C GLY A 72 -0.70 7.42 -11.27
N ILE A 73 -1.17 6.61 -10.33
CA ILE A 73 -1.13 6.85 -8.89
C ILE A 73 -0.09 5.94 -8.25
N PRO A 74 0.76 6.45 -7.33
CA PRO A 74 1.67 5.61 -6.55
C PRO A 74 0.91 4.71 -5.57
N PHE A 75 1.21 3.41 -5.59
CA PHE A 75 0.69 2.40 -4.67
C PHE A 75 1.84 1.75 -3.92
N ASN A 76 1.74 1.73 -2.60
CA ASN A 76 2.75 1.16 -1.72
C ASN A 76 2.10 0.11 -0.81
N THR A 77 2.81 -0.98 -0.52
CA THR A 77 2.45 -1.90 0.55
C THR A 77 3.47 -1.83 1.68
N LEU A 78 3.04 -2.15 2.88
CA LEU A 78 3.86 -2.20 4.08
C LEU A 78 4.17 -3.64 4.48
N ALA A 79 5.37 -3.83 5.01
CA ALA A 79 5.71 -5.04 5.74
C ALA A 79 4.84 -5.17 7.01
N GLY A 80 4.77 -6.38 7.56
CA GLY A 80 3.96 -6.65 8.73
C GLY A 80 4.54 -6.03 10.01
N SER A 81 3.67 -5.80 10.99
CA SER A 81 4.06 -5.35 12.33
C SER A 81 4.46 -6.51 13.26
N GLN A 82 4.18 -7.75 12.87
CA GLN A 82 4.44 -8.95 13.69
C GLN A 82 5.28 -9.97 12.94
N TYR A 83 4.96 -10.25 11.69
CA TYR A 83 5.71 -11.15 10.82
C TYR A 83 5.65 -10.63 9.39
N ASN A 84 6.61 -11.06 8.58
CA ASN A 84 6.64 -10.82 7.15
C ASN A 84 6.43 -12.13 6.38
N VAL A 85 6.34 -12.05 5.08
CA VAL A 85 6.28 -13.22 4.20
C VAL A 85 7.30 -13.10 3.07
N THR A 86 7.75 -14.23 2.55
CA THR A 86 8.57 -14.26 1.35
C THR A 86 7.75 -13.76 0.16
N VAL A 87 8.42 -13.07 -0.76
CA VAL A 87 7.81 -12.61 -2.01
C VAL A 87 8.06 -13.67 -3.10
N PRO A 88 7.04 -14.44 -3.51
CA PRO A 88 7.20 -15.42 -4.59
C PRO A 88 7.25 -14.67 -5.93
N LEU A 89 8.44 -14.49 -6.49
CA LEU A 89 8.66 -13.76 -7.74
C LEU A 89 8.42 -14.62 -9.00
N THR A 90 8.22 -15.92 -8.83
CA THR A 90 7.95 -16.84 -9.94
C THR A 90 6.55 -17.43 -9.82
N SER A 91 5.88 -17.59 -10.95
CA SER A 91 4.52 -18.17 -11.02
C SER A 91 4.45 -19.63 -10.58
N SER A 92 5.59 -20.33 -10.49
CA SER A 92 5.70 -21.71 -9.99
C SER A 92 5.68 -21.80 -8.46
N GLU A 93 6.03 -20.71 -7.76
CA GLU A 93 6.04 -20.68 -6.30
C GLU A 93 4.65 -20.30 -5.78
N ARG A 94 3.91 -21.30 -5.33
CA ARG A 94 2.58 -21.16 -4.71
C ARG A 94 2.61 -21.06 -3.19
N LYS A 95 3.79 -21.05 -2.58
CA LYS A 95 3.97 -21.07 -1.14
C LYS A 95 4.73 -19.85 -0.69
N THR A 96 4.19 -19.15 0.30
CA THR A 96 4.90 -18.12 1.05
C THR A 96 5.33 -18.67 2.39
N ASP A 97 6.55 -18.40 2.80
CA ASP A 97 7.01 -18.69 4.15
C ASP A 97 6.82 -17.46 5.03
N ARG A 98 6.47 -17.69 6.30
CA ARG A 98 6.44 -16.63 7.30
C ARG A 98 7.85 -16.40 7.82
N LEU A 99 8.24 -15.14 7.89
CA LEU A 99 9.55 -14.71 8.34
C LEU A 99 9.39 -13.92 9.63
N TRP A 100 10.19 -14.25 10.64
CA TRP A 100 10.49 -13.30 11.69
C TRP A 100 11.36 -12.21 11.05
N GLY A 101 10.85 -11.03 10.98
CA GLY A 101 11.56 -9.93 10.37
C GLY A 101 11.26 -8.64 11.09
N PRO A 102 11.93 -7.57 10.70
CA PRO A 102 11.70 -6.28 11.31
C PRO A 102 10.24 -5.87 11.13
N ALA A 103 9.61 -5.50 12.24
CA ALA A 103 8.31 -4.85 12.19
C ALA A 103 8.49 -3.45 11.60
N GLN A 104 7.60 -3.07 10.68
CA GLN A 104 7.76 -1.85 9.92
C GLN A 104 6.60 -0.89 10.15
N LEU A 105 6.91 0.40 10.15
CA LEU A 105 5.95 1.50 10.08
C LEU A 105 6.30 2.43 8.92
N ALA A 106 5.36 3.24 8.49
CA ALA A 106 5.59 4.31 7.54
C ALA A 106 5.40 5.67 8.22
N VAL A 107 6.37 6.56 8.03
CA VAL A 107 6.24 7.98 8.37
C VAL A 107 5.97 8.74 7.08
N VAL A 108 4.81 9.37 6.98
CA VAL A 108 4.40 10.12 5.79
C VAL A 108 4.54 11.61 6.06
N LEU A 109 5.37 12.27 5.28
CA LEU A 109 5.56 13.72 5.29
C LEU A 109 4.85 14.32 4.08
N CYS A 110 3.94 15.26 4.33
CA CYS A 110 3.16 15.91 3.29
C CYS A 110 3.54 17.38 3.19
N GLU A 111 3.88 17.81 1.99
CA GLU A 111 4.19 19.18 1.64
C GLU A 111 3.37 19.58 0.40
N ASP A 112 3.35 20.86 0.07
CA ASP A 112 2.60 21.37 -1.08
C ASP A 112 3.02 20.71 -2.40
N ILE A 113 4.34 20.45 -2.56
CA ILE A 113 4.93 19.95 -3.81
C ILE A 113 5.24 18.47 -3.79
N GLN A 114 5.23 17.81 -2.62
CA GLN A 114 5.54 16.38 -2.52
C GLN A 114 4.83 15.70 -1.36
N THR A 115 4.75 14.38 -1.46
CA THR A 115 4.48 13.49 -0.34
C THR A 115 5.57 12.43 -0.30
N LEU A 116 6.22 12.29 0.84
CA LEU A 116 7.31 11.38 1.07
C LEU A 116 6.91 10.34 2.12
N ALA A 117 7.16 9.05 1.85
CA ALA A 117 6.99 7.98 2.82
C ALA A 117 8.34 7.35 3.17
N HIS A 118 8.70 7.40 4.44
CA HIS A 118 9.81 6.64 4.99
C HIS A 118 9.28 5.34 5.59
N PHE A 119 9.87 4.23 5.20
CA PHE A 119 9.57 2.91 5.76
C PHE A 119 10.64 2.55 6.77
N GLU A 120 10.29 2.58 8.05
CA GLU A 120 11.21 2.39 9.15
C GLU A 120 10.97 1.05 9.87
N ASN A 121 12.06 0.36 10.16
CA ASN A 121 12.00 -0.84 10.99
C ASN A 121 12.15 -0.42 12.47
N TYR A 122 11.14 -0.71 13.29
CA TYR A 122 11.14 -0.33 14.70
C TYR A 122 11.44 -1.48 15.68
N LEU A 123 11.38 -2.72 15.19
CA LEU A 123 11.94 -3.89 15.84
C LEU A 123 13.09 -4.38 14.98
N ASP A 124 14.15 -4.88 15.57
CA ASP A 124 15.36 -5.33 14.86
C ASP A 124 15.97 -4.23 13.98
N GLY A 125 16.19 -3.07 14.57
CA GLY A 125 16.82 -1.93 13.89
C GLY A 125 18.17 -2.29 13.29
N ASN A 126 18.53 -1.60 12.22
CA ASN A 126 19.83 -1.77 11.58
C ASN A 126 20.96 -1.46 12.56
N ALA A 127 21.99 -2.29 12.58
CA ALA A 127 23.21 -2.01 13.34
C ALA A 127 23.96 -0.84 12.67
N VAL A 128 24.48 0.05 13.48
CA VAL A 128 25.37 1.11 12.99
C VAL A 128 26.71 0.47 12.59
N LEU A 129 27.14 0.67 11.38
CA LEU A 129 28.49 0.31 10.95
C LEU A 129 29.46 1.33 11.54
N LEU A 130 30.41 0.84 12.34
CA LEU A 130 31.50 1.64 12.93
C LEU A 130 32.66 1.78 11.95
#